data_e7a92401dc028985e527be82767ed067
#
_entry.id   e7a92401dc028985e527be82767ed067
#
_cell.length_a   1.000
_cell.length_b   1.000
_cell.length_c   1.000
_cell.angle_alpha   90.00
_cell.angle_beta   90.00
_cell.angle_gamma   90.00
#
_symmetry.space_group_name_H-M   'P 1'
#
loop_
_entity.id
_entity.type
_entity.pdbx_description
1 polymer ?
#
loop_
_entity_poly.entity_id
_entity_poly.type
_entity_poly.pdbx_seq_one_letter_code
_entity_poly.pdbx_strand_id
1 'polypeptide(L)'
;TPQNIVIGGVAGSLPPVIGWAIATNSISLVSISLFLIIFFWTPSHFWELSLYKADDYKKAKIPMMPLTDGIEKTKLYILIYSLLMLPVIFLPYTIKFSGLVYLIPAMMLTIYYNFICYDLYKHKKNKFALKKAKKVFSYSIFYLFLIFVLFIVDNLI
;
A
#
# COMPACT_ATOMS: atom_id res chain seq x y z
N THR A 1 3.57 0.18 -19.75
CA THR A 1 2.16 -0.20 -19.55
C THR A 1 1.58 0.56 -18.35
N PRO A 2 0.27 0.77 -18.24
CA PRO A 2 -0.36 1.39 -17.06
C PRO A 2 -0.15 0.57 -15.77
N GLN A 3 0.23 -0.70 -15.91
CA GLN A 3 0.53 -1.62 -14.82
C GLN A 3 2.00 -1.62 -14.38
N ASN A 4 2.80 -0.63 -14.84
CA ASN A 4 4.22 -0.52 -14.52
C ASN A 4 4.48 -0.54 -13.00
N ILE A 5 3.58 0.06 -12.21
CA ILE A 5 3.68 0.10 -10.75
C ILE A 5 3.43 -1.29 -10.14
N VAL A 6 2.46 -2.06 -10.64
CA VAL A 6 2.20 -3.42 -10.14
C VAL A 6 3.40 -4.33 -10.45
N ILE A 7 3.90 -4.27 -11.67
CA ILE A 7 5.07 -5.08 -12.09
C ILE A 7 6.32 -4.67 -11.30
N GLY A 8 6.61 -3.37 -11.21
CA GLY A 8 7.74 -2.84 -10.44
C GLY A 8 7.60 -3.05 -8.93
N GLY A 9 6.37 -3.12 -8.43
CA GLY A 9 6.06 -3.39 -7.02
C GLY A 9 6.61 -4.73 -6.52
N VAL A 10 6.72 -5.73 -7.39
CA VAL A 10 7.34 -7.02 -7.04
C VAL A 10 8.77 -6.81 -6.55
N ALA A 11 9.59 -6.09 -7.30
CA ALA A 11 10.98 -5.81 -6.93
C ALA A 11 11.07 -5.00 -5.62
N GLY A 12 10.21 -3.98 -5.46
CA GLY A 12 10.14 -3.17 -4.24
C GLY A 12 9.68 -3.92 -2.98
N SER A 13 9.02 -5.07 -3.16
CA SER A 13 8.49 -5.89 -2.06
C SER A 13 9.43 -7.03 -1.65
N LEU A 14 10.54 -7.25 -2.36
CA LEU A 14 11.51 -8.31 -2.05
C LEU A 14 12.39 -8.06 -0.82
N PRO A 15 12.74 -6.84 -0.40
CA PRO A 15 13.67 -6.62 0.71
C PRO A 15 13.36 -7.41 1.99
N PRO A 16 12.11 -7.48 2.49
CA PRO A 16 11.82 -8.29 3.68
C PRO A 16 12.01 -9.79 3.44
N VAL A 17 11.78 -10.30 2.23
CA VAL A 17 12.03 -11.71 1.90
C VAL A 17 13.54 -12.00 1.91
N ILE A 18 14.33 -11.09 1.32
CA ILE A 18 15.80 -11.21 1.29
C ILE A 18 16.35 -11.16 2.71
N GLY A 19 15.93 -10.18 3.51
CA GLY A 19 16.36 -10.06 4.91
C GLY A 19 15.99 -11.29 5.73
N TRP A 20 14.79 -11.82 5.56
CA TRP A 20 14.34 -13.05 6.21
C TRP A 20 15.19 -14.26 5.79
N ALA A 21 15.43 -14.42 4.48
CA ALA A 21 16.22 -15.52 3.95
C ALA A 21 17.68 -15.49 4.45
N ILE A 22 18.28 -14.31 4.57
CA ILE A 22 19.62 -14.15 5.14
C ILE A 22 19.64 -14.55 6.61
N ALA A 23 18.63 -14.14 7.39
CA ALA A 23 18.58 -14.42 8.83
C ALA A 23 18.23 -15.88 9.16
N THR A 24 17.40 -16.55 8.35
CA THR A 24 16.85 -17.88 8.68
C THR A 24 17.28 -18.98 7.71
N ASN A 25 18.03 -18.64 6.67
CA ASN A 25 18.41 -19.53 5.55
C ASN A 25 17.21 -20.23 4.90
N SER A 26 16.03 -19.57 4.91
CA SER A 26 14.78 -20.13 4.38
C SER A 26 13.81 -19.03 3.90
N ILE A 27 12.89 -19.42 3.01
CA ILE A 27 11.72 -18.63 2.66
C ILE A 27 10.51 -19.27 3.35
N SER A 28 9.79 -18.51 4.15
CA SER A 28 8.66 -18.98 4.94
C SER A 28 7.38 -18.21 4.64
N LEU A 29 6.24 -18.69 5.15
CA LEU A 29 4.97 -17.95 5.05
C LEU A 29 5.05 -16.56 5.70
N VAL A 30 5.94 -16.37 6.69
CA VAL A 30 6.19 -15.08 7.32
C VAL A 30 6.77 -14.09 6.30
N SER A 31 7.87 -14.46 5.63
CA SER A 31 8.48 -13.58 4.62
C SER A 31 7.55 -13.29 3.44
N ILE A 32 6.73 -14.27 3.04
CA ILE A 32 5.70 -14.09 2.01
C ILE A 32 4.62 -13.11 2.49
N SER A 33 4.17 -13.20 3.73
CA SER A 33 3.18 -12.26 4.27
C SER A 33 3.69 -10.82 4.30
N LEU A 34 4.96 -10.61 4.70
CA LEU A 34 5.61 -9.31 4.68
C LEU A 34 5.76 -8.76 3.24
N PHE A 35 6.12 -9.64 2.29
CA PHE A 35 6.13 -9.30 0.87
C PHE A 35 4.76 -8.83 0.39
N LEU A 36 3.69 -9.58 0.69
CA LEU A 36 2.33 -9.26 0.25
C LEU A 36 1.84 -7.91 0.80
N ILE A 37 2.20 -7.56 2.04
CA ILE A 37 1.87 -6.26 2.63
C ILE A 37 2.43 -5.13 1.78
N ILE A 38 3.72 -5.16 1.45
CA ILE A 38 4.35 -4.12 0.64
C ILE A 38 3.82 -4.17 -0.80
N PHE A 39 3.64 -5.37 -1.35
CA PHE A 39 3.19 -5.55 -2.73
C PHE A 39 1.80 -4.96 -2.97
N PHE A 40 0.82 -5.23 -2.11
CA PHE A 40 -0.53 -4.69 -2.25
C PHE A 40 -0.63 -3.21 -1.85
N TRP A 41 0.24 -2.73 -0.95
CA TRP A 41 0.33 -1.32 -0.62
C TRP A 41 0.90 -0.48 -1.77
N THR A 42 1.89 -0.99 -2.50
CA THR A 42 2.64 -0.25 -3.52
C THR A 42 1.77 0.38 -4.61
N PRO A 43 0.81 -0.32 -5.27
CA PRO A 43 0.01 0.28 -6.33
C PRO A 43 -0.87 1.42 -5.82
N SER A 44 -1.56 1.24 -4.70
CA SER A 44 -2.38 2.28 -4.10
C SER A 44 -1.55 3.54 -3.84
N HIS A 45 -0.43 3.40 -3.13
CA HIS A 45 0.49 4.47 -2.78
C HIS A 45 1.01 5.27 -3.99
N PHE A 46 1.54 4.59 -5.02
CA PHE A 46 2.08 5.26 -6.19
C PHE A 46 1.01 5.87 -7.10
N TRP A 47 -0.19 5.29 -7.17
CA TRP A 47 -1.28 5.91 -7.90
C TRP A 47 -1.82 7.16 -7.18
N GLU A 48 -1.82 7.20 -5.86
CA GLU A 48 -2.10 8.42 -5.08
C GLU A 48 -1.12 9.53 -5.44
N LEU A 49 0.19 9.23 -5.50
CA LEU A 49 1.23 10.16 -5.95
C LEU A 49 0.96 10.61 -7.38
N SER A 50 0.65 9.69 -8.28
CA SER A 50 0.46 9.98 -9.71
C SER A 50 -0.76 10.87 -9.99
N LEU A 51 -1.76 10.88 -9.10
CA LEU A 51 -2.94 11.75 -9.24
C LEU A 51 -2.57 13.23 -9.12
N TYR A 52 -1.72 13.61 -8.17
CA TYR A 52 -1.36 15.02 -7.97
C TYR A 52 -0.04 15.43 -8.66
N LYS A 53 0.73 14.45 -9.14
CA LYS A 53 1.97 14.63 -9.90
C LYS A 53 1.84 14.25 -11.39
N ALA A 54 0.60 14.21 -11.90
CA ALA A 54 0.31 13.78 -13.26
C ALA A 54 1.09 14.57 -14.33
N ASP A 55 1.25 15.89 -14.16
CA ASP A 55 1.98 16.74 -15.09
C ASP A 55 3.48 16.42 -15.14
N ASP A 56 4.09 16.08 -14.01
CA ASP A 56 5.50 15.69 -13.92
C ASP A 56 5.72 14.36 -14.67
N TYR A 57 4.84 13.36 -14.47
CA TYR A 57 4.89 12.10 -15.20
C TYR A 57 4.63 12.26 -16.69
N LYS A 58 3.74 13.17 -17.09
CA LYS A 58 3.49 13.50 -18.49
C LYS A 58 4.74 14.08 -19.17
N LYS A 59 5.43 15.02 -18.52
CA LYS A 59 6.70 15.59 -19.02
C LYS A 59 7.79 14.53 -19.17
N ALA A 60 7.86 13.60 -18.22
CA ALA A 60 8.81 12.48 -18.23
C ALA A 60 8.41 11.36 -19.22
N LYS A 61 7.28 11.46 -19.91
CA LYS A 61 6.70 10.44 -20.83
C LYS A 61 6.51 9.06 -20.17
N ILE A 62 6.24 9.04 -18.85
CA ILE A 62 5.97 7.82 -18.10
C ILE A 62 4.46 7.54 -18.15
N PRO A 63 4.02 6.36 -18.66
CA PRO A 63 2.61 6.03 -18.84
C PRO A 63 1.96 5.60 -17.50
N MET A 64 1.76 6.58 -16.60
CA MET A 64 1.05 6.34 -15.35
C MET A 64 -0.46 6.24 -15.57
N MET A 65 -1.15 5.44 -14.76
CA MET A 65 -2.58 5.15 -14.90
C MET A 65 -3.49 6.40 -15.04
N PRO A 66 -3.29 7.53 -14.33
CA PRO A 66 -4.10 8.72 -14.55
C PRO A 66 -3.99 9.31 -15.96
N LEU A 67 -2.85 9.10 -16.63
CA LEU A 67 -2.56 9.61 -17.98
C LEU A 67 -3.09 8.67 -19.08
N THR A 68 -3.14 7.37 -18.82
CA THR A 68 -3.55 6.33 -19.80
C THR A 68 -5.02 5.95 -19.67
N ASP A 69 -5.47 5.68 -18.45
CA ASP A 69 -6.80 5.16 -18.14
C ASP A 69 -7.73 6.18 -17.47
N GLY A 70 -7.18 7.34 -17.11
CA GLY A 70 -7.94 8.44 -16.53
C GLY A 70 -8.03 8.40 -15.00
N ILE A 71 -8.42 9.55 -14.44
CA ILE A 71 -8.42 9.80 -12.99
C ILE A 71 -9.44 8.93 -12.26
N GLU A 72 -10.64 8.76 -12.81
CA GLU A 72 -11.72 8.02 -12.11
C GLU A 72 -11.36 6.54 -11.99
N LYS A 73 -10.81 5.95 -13.05
CA LYS A 73 -10.32 4.56 -13.00
C LYS A 73 -9.17 4.41 -12.02
N THR A 74 -8.26 5.37 -11.98
CA THR A 74 -7.15 5.37 -11.01
C THR A 74 -7.65 5.37 -9.57
N LYS A 75 -8.62 6.22 -9.23
CA LYS A 75 -9.22 6.26 -7.88
C LYS A 75 -9.92 4.94 -7.52
N LEU A 76 -10.59 4.32 -8.49
CA LEU A 76 -11.21 3.00 -8.27
C LEU A 76 -10.15 1.95 -7.94
N TYR A 77 -9.04 1.91 -8.67
CA TYR A 77 -7.96 0.96 -8.39
C TYR A 77 -7.26 1.24 -7.06
N ILE A 78 -7.06 2.51 -6.67
CA ILE A 78 -6.59 2.88 -5.34
C ILE A 78 -7.48 2.27 -4.26
N LEU A 79 -8.81 2.41 -4.39
CA LEU A 79 -9.77 1.83 -3.46
C LEU A 79 -9.72 0.30 -3.44
N ILE A 80 -9.67 -0.35 -4.61
CA ILE A 80 -9.60 -1.81 -4.69
C ILE A 80 -8.36 -2.34 -3.97
N TYR A 81 -7.18 -1.75 -4.25
CA TYR A 81 -5.93 -2.19 -3.61
C TYR A 81 -5.90 -1.87 -2.12
N SER A 82 -6.50 -0.76 -1.67
CA SER A 82 -6.64 -0.49 -0.24
C SER A 82 -7.56 -1.49 0.46
N LEU A 83 -8.63 -1.96 -0.20
CA LEU A 83 -9.51 -3.01 0.33
C LEU A 83 -8.80 -4.37 0.40
N LEU A 84 -7.97 -4.70 -0.59
CA LEU A 84 -7.15 -5.92 -0.59
C LEU A 84 -6.14 -5.95 0.56
N MET A 85 -5.77 -4.79 1.13
CA MET A 85 -4.93 -4.74 2.33
C MET A 85 -5.58 -5.38 3.56
N LEU A 86 -6.92 -5.40 3.67
CA LEU A 86 -7.61 -5.98 4.84
C LEU A 86 -7.25 -7.46 5.06
N PRO A 87 -7.47 -8.39 4.10
CA PRO A 87 -7.08 -9.76 4.29
C PRO A 87 -5.55 -9.93 4.40
N VAL A 88 -4.76 -9.12 3.71
CA VAL A 88 -3.29 -9.21 3.74
C VAL A 88 -2.73 -8.84 5.12
N ILE A 89 -3.25 -7.79 5.76
CA ILE A 89 -2.86 -7.39 7.12
C ILE A 89 -3.27 -8.44 8.17
N PHE A 90 -4.30 -9.23 7.88
CA PHE A 90 -4.74 -10.31 8.77
C PHE A 90 -3.84 -11.58 8.70
N LEU A 91 -3.10 -11.78 7.59
CA LEU A 91 -2.28 -12.98 7.37
C LEU A 91 -1.24 -13.24 8.47
N PRO A 92 -0.43 -12.27 8.95
CA PRO A 92 0.57 -12.53 9.99
C PRO A 92 -0.01 -13.11 11.27
N TYR A 93 -1.23 -12.69 11.64
CA TYR A 93 -1.95 -13.25 12.77
C TYR A 93 -2.39 -14.71 12.51
N THR A 94 -2.93 -15.01 11.34
CA THR A 94 -3.41 -16.36 10.99
C THR A 94 -2.30 -17.40 10.96
N ILE A 95 -1.10 -17.00 10.54
CA ILE A 95 0.09 -17.87 10.54
C ILE A 95 0.82 -17.88 11.90
N LYS A 96 0.25 -17.28 12.94
CA LYS A 96 0.78 -17.18 14.30
C LYS A 96 2.18 -16.53 14.38
N PHE A 97 2.48 -15.65 13.46
CA PHE A 97 3.70 -14.83 13.49
C PHE A 97 3.53 -13.61 14.40
N SER A 98 2.31 -13.07 14.51
CA SER A 98 1.99 -11.93 15.33
C SER A 98 0.71 -12.14 16.12
N GLY A 99 0.63 -11.49 17.30
CA GLY A 99 -0.50 -11.55 18.21
C GLY A 99 -1.51 -10.41 18.03
N LEU A 100 -2.34 -10.21 19.08
CA LEU A 100 -3.38 -9.17 19.11
C LEU A 100 -2.79 -7.76 19.25
N VAL A 101 -1.59 -7.62 19.79
CA VAL A 101 -0.89 -6.33 19.93
C VAL A 101 -0.57 -5.73 18.56
N TYR A 102 -0.23 -6.58 17.58
CA TYR A 102 -0.14 -6.20 16.19
C TYR A 102 -1.53 -6.03 15.54
N LEU A 103 -2.38 -7.07 15.64
CA LEU A 103 -3.59 -7.19 14.83
C LEU A 103 -4.56 -6.04 15.04
N ILE A 104 -4.87 -5.70 16.30
CA ILE A 104 -5.89 -4.69 16.61
C ILE A 104 -5.51 -3.32 16.03
N PRO A 105 -4.35 -2.73 16.35
CA PRO A 105 -4.00 -1.42 15.80
C PRO A 105 -3.75 -1.47 14.28
N ALA A 106 -3.20 -2.57 13.74
CA ALA A 106 -3.00 -2.72 12.29
C ALA A 106 -4.32 -2.71 11.52
N MET A 107 -5.35 -3.40 12.03
CA MET A 107 -6.70 -3.37 11.45
C MET A 107 -7.34 -1.98 11.55
N MET A 108 -7.20 -1.28 12.68
CA MET A 108 -7.70 0.09 12.84
C MET A 108 -7.06 1.05 11.82
N LEU A 109 -5.73 0.99 11.66
CA LEU A 109 -5.00 1.78 10.66
C LEU A 109 -5.46 1.46 9.24
N THR A 110 -5.68 0.17 8.93
CA THR A 110 -6.12 -0.27 7.60
C THR A 110 -7.56 0.17 7.31
N ILE A 111 -8.46 0.08 8.26
CA ILE A 111 -9.85 0.56 8.12
C ILE A 111 -9.86 2.08 7.88
N TYR A 112 -9.06 2.84 8.62
CA TYR A 112 -8.94 4.28 8.40
C TYR A 112 -8.34 4.60 7.01
N TYR A 113 -7.32 3.83 6.57
CA TYR A 113 -6.78 3.95 5.22
C TYR A 113 -7.85 3.73 4.15
N ASN A 114 -8.65 2.66 4.28
CA ASN A 114 -9.77 2.40 3.38
C ASN A 114 -10.81 3.54 3.39
N PHE A 115 -11.12 4.09 4.56
CA PHE A 115 -12.05 5.21 4.68
C PHE A 115 -11.58 6.45 3.90
N ILE A 116 -10.31 6.84 4.03
CA ILE A 116 -9.78 8.00 3.29
C ILE A 116 -9.62 7.73 1.79
N CYS A 117 -9.34 6.49 1.37
CA CYS A 117 -9.34 6.08 -0.04
C CYS A 117 -10.76 6.13 -0.63
N TYR A 118 -11.77 5.70 0.11
CA TYR A 118 -13.16 5.79 -0.28
C TYR A 118 -13.63 7.25 -0.39
N ASP A 119 -13.22 8.09 0.55
CA ASP A 119 -13.50 9.53 0.48
C ASP A 119 -12.85 10.18 -0.76
N LEU A 120 -11.62 9.79 -1.12
CA LEU A 120 -10.96 10.20 -2.36
C LEU A 120 -11.76 9.73 -3.60
N TYR A 121 -12.21 8.48 -3.60
CA TYR A 121 -12.99 7.90 -4.70
C TYR A 121 -14.29 8.67 -4.97
N LYS A 122 -15.04 9.03 -3.92
CA LYS A 122 -16.32 9.76 -4.05
C LYS A 122 -16.19 11.16 -4.64
N HIS A 123 -15.04 11.81 -4.51
CA HIS A 123 -14.91 13.20 -4.95
C HIS A 123 -14.67 13.30 -6.45
N LYS A 124 -15.51 14.11 -7.13
CA LYS A 124 -15.33 14.43 -8.55
C LYS A 124 -14.00 15.17 -8.78
N LYS A 125 -13.50 15.13 -10.04
CA LYS A 125 -12.26 15.79 -10.48
C LYS A 125 -12.34 17.31 -10.24
N ASN A 126 -11.68 17.80 -9.17
CA ASN A 126 -11.52 19.22 -8.88
C ASN A 126 -10.23 19.44 -8.03
N LYS A 127 -9.90 20.69 -7.72
CA LYS A 127 -8.75 21.04 -6.85
C LYS A 127 -8.79 20.35 -5.48
N PHE A 128 -9.97 20.04 -4.96
CA PHE A 128 -10.12 19.30 -3.69
C PHE A 128 -9.68 17.84 -3.81
N ALA A 129 -9.93 17.18 -4.94
CA ALA A 129 -9.48 15.81 -5.16
C ALA A 129 -7.94 15.70 -5.15
N LEU A 130 -7.23 16.68 -5.72
CA LEU A 130 -5.76 16.72 -5.67
C LEU A 130 -5.22 16.89 -4.24
N LYS A 131 -5.84 17.77 -3.44
CA LYS A 131 -5.48 17.97 -2.02
C LYS A 131 -5.74 16.69 -1.21
N LYS A 132 -6.85 15.99 -1.49
CA LYS A 132 -7.16 14.70 -0.86
C LYS A 132 -6.16 13.61 -1.27
N ALA A 133 -5.81 13.49 -2.55
CA ALA A 133 -4.80 12.53 -3.01
C ALA A 133 -3.46 12.72 -2.28
N LYS A 134 -3.02 13.98 -2.09
CA LYS A 134 -1.81 14.27 -1.31
C LYS A 134 -1.94 13.84 0.16
N LYS A 135 -3.12 14.05 0.78
CA LYS A 135 -3.37 13.61 2.16
C LYS A 135 -3.33 12.08 2.29
N VAL A 136 -3.97 11.37 1.38
CA VAL A 136 -3.99 9.90 1.36
C VAL A 136 -2.57 9.37 1.15
N PHE A 137 -1.82 9.92 0.21
CA PHE A 137 -0.41 9.60 -0.03
C PHE A 137 0.46 9.80 1.23
N SER A 138 0.33 10.93 1.91
CA SER A 138 1.09 11.17 3.14
C SER A 138 0.74 10.15 4.23
N TYR A 139 -0.55 9.83 4.37
CA TYR A 139 -1.00 8.82 5.32
C TYR A 139 -0.46 7.43 4.98
N SER A 140 -0.44 7.05 3.71
CA SER A 140 0.03 5.72 3.27
C SER A 140 1.50 5.46 3.62
N ILE A 141 2.34 6.51 3.68
CA ILE A 141 3.74 6.42 4.15
C ILE A 141 3.75 6.06 5.65
N PHE A 142 3.03 6.85 6.48
CA PHE A 142 2.94 6.58 7.92
C PHE A 142 2.30 5.23 8.21
N TYR A 143 1.29 4.85 7.44
CA TYR A 143 0.61 3.58 7.56
C TYR A 143 1.59 2.41 7.43
N LEU A 144 2.36 2.34 6.34
CA LEU A 144 3.31 1.24 6.15
C LEU A 144 4.38 1.23 7.24
N PHE A 145 4.94 2.39 7.58
CA PHE A 145 5.91 2.52 8.67
C PHE A 145 5.36 1.97 9.99
N LEU A 146 4.14 2.39 10.39
CA LEU A 146 3.51 1.93 11.63
C LEU A 146 3.22 0.42 11.61
N ILE A 147 2.80 -0.16 10.48
CA ILE A 147 2.59 -1.61 10.36
C ILE A 147 3.88 -2.37 10.70
N PHE A 148 5.04 -1.93 10.21
CA PHE A 148 6.31 -2.58 10.50
C PHE A 148 6.78 -2.32 11.94
N VAL A 149 6.52 -1.14 12.51
CA VAL A 149 6.78 -0.87 13.95
C VAL A 149 5.93 -1.79 14.83
N LEU A 150 4.65 -2.02 14.49
CA LEU A 150 3.78 -2.93 15.24
C LEU A 150 4.30 -4.37 15.24
N PHE A 151 4.90 -4.86 14.15
CA PHE A 151 5.57 -6.17 14.15
C PHE A 151 6.72 -6.23 15.16
N ILE A 152 7.53 -5.19 15.22
CA ILE A 152 8.65 -5.13 16.17
C ILE A 152 8.12 -5.14 17.61
N VAL A 153 7.13 -4.30 17.91
CA VAL A 153 6.56 -4.18 19.26
C VAL A 153 5.90 -5.50 19.69
N ASP A 154 5.10 -6.12 18.81
CA ASP A 154 4.40 -7.37 19.13
C ASP A 154 5.36 -8.56 19.38
N ASN A 155 6.53 -8.57 18.72
CA ASN A 155 7.53 -9.63 18.92
C ASN A 155 8.53 -9.35 20.06
N LEU A 156 8.48 -8.17 20.68
CA LEU A 156 9.30 -7.82 21.86
C LEU A 156 8.58 -8.07 23.19
N ILE A 157 7.25 -8.24 23.16
CA ILE A 157 6.38 -8.47 24.33
C ILE A 157 6.01 -9.94 24.40
#